data_4b148c4e2233c16aab5feee2e34d84cd
#
_entry.id   4b148c4e2233c16aab5feee2e34d84cd
#
_cell.length_a   1.000
_cell.length_b   1.000
_cell.length_c   1.000
_cell.angle_alpha   90.00
_cell.angle_beta   90.00
_cell.angle_gamma   90.00
#
_symmetry.space_group_name_H-M   'P 1'
#
loop_
_entity.id
_entity.type
_entity.pdbx_description
1 polymer ?
#
loop_
_entity_poly.entity_id
_entity_poly.type
_entity_poly.pdbx_seq_one_letter_code
_entity_poly.pdbx_strand_id
1 'polypeptide(L)'
;MAIDALVAPLLRIALFQGLRPLQITEIARRAERIVFQPGQMIVEVDQPGEAAFVIVSGTAVRTKGPDVAALPEPVAVGSLIGEMAMLVETEYSSTIIADTTVRALKITRPAMYEQMAQDAALAEHLVAKISSRLKSLATELRRIDGGLAGSSAGETASGENVWQPRIAAPPVTRPALETRH
;
A
#
# COMPACT_ATOMS: atom_id res chain seq x y z
N MET A 1 -5.61 -2.33 30.59
CA MET A 1 -6.62 -2.46 29.53
C MET A 1 -7.10 -3.90 29.54
N ALA A 2 -8.41 -4.11 29.62
CA ALA A 2 -8.99 -5.44 29.48
C ALA A 2 -8.76 -5.97 28.05
N ILE A 3 -8.60 -7.29 27.91
CA ILE A 3 -8.41 -7.95 26.59
C ILE A 3 -9.55 -7.57 25.62
N ASP A 4 -10.76 -7.44 26.12
CA ASP A 4 -11.94 -7.06 25.33
C ASP A 4 -11.78 -5.72 24.58
N ALA A 5 -11.11 -4.75 25.20
CA ALA A 5 -10.85 -3.46 24.55
C ALA A 5 -9.82 -3.55 23.40
N LEU A 6 -9.00 -4.59 23.39
CA LEU A 6 -8.02 -4.85 22.32
C LEU A 6 -8.63 -5.72 21.20
N VAL A 7 -9.58 -6.56 21.52
CA VAL A 7 -10.26 -7.46 20.58
C VAL A 7 -11.27 -6.68 19.72
N ALA A 8 -11.98 -5.71 20.30
CA ALA A 8 -13.02 -4.96 19.61
C ALA A 8 -12.55 -4.27 18.29
N PRO A 9 -11.38 -3.62 18.23
CA PRO A 9 -10.87 -3.09 16.95
C PRO A 9 -10.57 -4.18 15.93
N LEU A 10 -10.02 -5.34 16.36
CA LEU A 10 -9.67 -6.45 15.47
C LEU A 10 -10.91 -7.08 14.81
N LEU A 11 -12.03 -7.15 15.52
CA LEU A 11 -13.30 -7.69 14.98
C LEU A 11 -13.85 -6.90 13.80
N ARG A 12 -13.46 -5.63 13.66
CA ARG A 12 -13.92 -4.75 12.56
C ARG A 12 -13.08 -4.89 11.29
N ILE A 13 -11.91 -5.49 11.39
CA ILE A 13 -10.98 -5.66 10.28
C ILE A 13 -11.50 -6.73 9.32
N ALA A 14 -11.66 -6.35 8.04
CA ALA A 14 -12.20 -7.24 7.00
C ALA A 14 -11.41 -8.56 6.86
N LEU A 15 -10.09 -8.51 7.06
CA LEU A 15 -9.22 -9.68 7.03
C LEU A 15 -9.56 -10.70 8.12
N PHE A 16 -9.96 -10.23 9.31
CA PHE A 16 -10.26 -11.07 10.48
C PHE A 16 -11.75 -11.43 10.60
N GLN A 17 -12.60 -10.88 9.73
CA GLN A 17 -14.02 -11.25 9.71
C GLN A 17 -14.20 -12.72 9.32
N GLY A 18 -14.91 -13.46 10.15
CA GLY A 18 -15.13 -14.90 10.01
C GLY A 18 -14.20 -15.77 10.87
N LEU A 19 -13.20 -15.17 11.53
CA LEU A 19 -12.42 -15.87 12.54
C LEU A 19 -13.24 -16.10 13.82
N ARG A 20 -12.92 -17.20 14.51
CA ARG A 20 -13.52 -17.49 15.82
C ARG A 20 -13.00 -16.49 16.88
N PRO A 21 -13.80 -16.13 17.90
CA PRO A 21 -13.38 -15.19 18.94
C PRO A 21 -12.04 -15.57 19.61
N LEU A 22 -11.79 -16.85 19.82
CA LEU A 22 -10.54 -17.34 20.41
C LEU A 22 -9.33 -17.02 19.52
N GLN A 23 -9.45 -17.18 18.20
CA GLN A 23 -8.38 -16.86 17.25
C GLN A 23 -8.01 -15.37 17.30
N ILE A 24 -9.02 -14.50 17.33
CA ILE A 24 -8.82 -13.05 17.44
C ILE A 24 -8.20 -12.67 18.79
N THR A 25 -8.61 -13.33 19.87
CA THR A 25 -8.02 -13.11 21.20
C THR A 25 -6.55 -13.51 21.22
N GLU A 26 -6.17 -14.61 20.58
CA GLU A 26 -4.76 -15.04 20.50
C GLU A 26 -3.92 -14.07 19.65
N ILE A 27 -4.47 -13.55 18.53
CA ILE A 27 -3.82 -12.47 17.75
C ILE A 27 -3.59 -11.23 18.63
N ALA A 28 -4.63 -10.78 19.36
CA ALA A 28 -4.54 -9.62 20.24
C ALA A 28 -3.53 -9.81 21.39
N ARG A 29 -3.41 -11.03 21.89
CA ARG A 29 -2.49 -11.38 23.00
C ARG A 29 -1.03 -11.34 22.57
N ARG A 30 -0.72 -11.77 21.34
CA ARG A 30 0.63 -11.80 20.75
C ARG A 30 1.05 -10.47 20.16
N ALA A 31 0.09 -9.57 19.89
CA ALA A 31 0.38 -8.25 19.36
C ALA A 31 1.10 -7.37 20.40
N GLU A 32 2.12 -6.67 19.94
CA GLU A 32 2.84 -5.66 20.73
C GLU A 32 1.99 -4.39 20.86
N ARG A 33 2.01 -3.77 22.04
CA ARG A 33 1.34 -2.47 22.27
C ARG A 33 2.32 -1.36 22.03
N ILE A 34 2.05 -0.51 21.07
CA ILE A 34 2.89 0.62 20.71
C ILE A 34 2.12 1.93 20.85
N VAL A 35 2.83 2.98 21.25
CA VAL A 35 2.32 4.36 21.31
C VAL A 35 3.19 5.24 20.42
N PHE A 36 2.54 5.94 19.49
CA PHE A 36 3.17 6.96 18.67
C PHE A 36 2.72 8.33 19.15
N GLN A 37 3.69 9.26 19.27
CA GLN A 37 3.40 10.65 19.58
C GLN A 37 3.00 11.41 18.31
N PRO A 38 2.27 12.55 18.40
CA PRO A 38 1.96 13.37 17.26
C PRO A 38 3.20 13.71 16.43
N GLY A 39 3.12 13.55 15.11
CA GLY A 39 4.22 13.73 14.17
C GLY A 39 5.14 12.53 14.01
N GLN A 40 5.02 11.48 14.82
CA GLN A 40 5.82 10.26 14.64
C GLN A 40 5.28 9.43 13.46
N MET A 41 6.20 8.89 12.68
CA MET A 41 5.94 8.00 11.57
C MET A 41 5.58 6.61 12.08
N ILE A 42 4.45 6.08 11.63
CA ILE A 42 4.00 4.71 11.93
C ILE A 42 4.61 3.74 10.91
N VAL A 43 4.54 4.09 9.62
CA VAL A 43 5.18 3.40 8.50
C VAL A 43 5.63 4.42 7.46
N GLU A 44 6.63 4.07 6.67
CA GLU A 44 7.18 4.90 5.59
C GLU A 44 7.08 4.16 4.26
N VAL A 45 6.68 4.87 3.20
CA VAL A 45 6.61 4.33 1.83
C VAL A 45 7.96 3.78 1.39
N ASP A 46 7.95 2.69 0.62
CA ASP A 46 9.12 2.01 0.06
C ASP A 46 10.10 1.43 1.12
N GLN A 47 9.74 1.47 2.41
CA GLN A 47 10.49 0.77 3.44
C GLN A 47 10.01 -0.67 3.61
N PRO A 48 10.93 -1.61 3.96
CA PRO A 48 10.58 -3.00 4.21
C PRO A 48 9.51 -3.13 5.28
N GLY A 49 8.42 -3.81 4.94
CA GLY A 49 7.31 -4.09 5.85
C GLY A 49 7.56 -5.37 6.66
N GLU A 50 7.58 -5.25 7.99
CA GLU A 50 7.77 -6.39 8.91
C GLU A 50 6.55 -6.69 9.77
N ALA A 51 5.59 -5.78 9.81
CA ALA A 51 4.42 -5.86 10.69
C ALA A 51 3.22 -5.12 10.13
N ALA A 52 2.04 -5.46 10.61
CA ALA A 52 0.84 -4.65 10.48
C ALA A 52 0.54 -3.91 11.79
N PHE A 53 -0.17 -2.78 11.68
CA PHE A 53 -0.56 -1.95 12.82
C PHE A 53 -2.07 -1.75 12.82
N VAL A 54 -2.73 -2.04 13.94
CA VAL A 54 -4.16 -1.76 14.15
C VAL A 54 -4.30 -0.55 15.04
N ILE A 55 -4.94 0.49 14.56
CA ILE A 55 -5.20 1.70 15.36
C ILE A 55 -6.27 1.40 16.42
N VAL A 56 -5.90 1.51 17.69
CA VAL A 56 -6.80 1.29 18.83
C VAL A 56 -7.38 2.61 19.33
N SER A 57 -6.60 3.69 19.32
CA SER A 57 -7.04 5.04 19.68
C SER A 57 -6.17 6.09 19.01
N GLY A 58 -6.68 7.30 18.87
CA GLY A 58 -6.02 8.40 18.15
C GLY A 58 -6.36 8.43 16.67
N THR A 59 -5.76 9.37 15.97
CA THR A 59 -5.88 9.57 14.52
C THR A 59 -4.51 9.64 13.86
N ALA A 60 -4.41 9.14 12.65
CA ALA A 60 -3.22 9.22 11.83
C ALA A 60 -3.59 9.72 10.43
N VAL A 61 -2.61 10.13 9.66
CA VAL A 61 -2.77 10.65 8.30
C VAL A 61 -1.93 9.84 7.35
N ARG A 62 -2.54 9.41 6.24
CA ARG A 62 -1.86 8.74 5.14
C ARG A 62 -1.48 9.75 4.08
N THR A 63 -0.23 9.69 3.63
CA THR A 63 0.25 10.40 2.44
C THR A 63 0.59 9.38 1.36
N LYS A 64 0.13 9.62 0.12
CA LYS A 64 0.42 8.73 -1.01
C LYS A 64 1.71 9.19 -1.68
N GLY A 65 2.82 8.52 -1.34
CA GLY A 65 4.09 8.68 -2.03
C GLY A 65 4.63 10.12 -2.10
N PRO A 66 5.53 10.41 -3.05
CA PRO A 66 6.10 11.73 -3.24
C PRO A 66 5.16 12.74 -3.90
N ASP A 67 3.98 12.30 -4.38
CA ASP A 67 2.99 13.19 -4.98
C ASP A 67 2.34 14.09 -3.92
N VAL A 68 2.90 15.26 -3.76
CA VAL A 68 2.49 16.33 -2.83
C VAL A 68 1.07 16.84 -3.12
N ALA A 69 0.46 16.47 -4.25
CA ALA A 69 -0.87 16.92 -4.67
C ALA A 69 -2.04 16.08 -4.11
N ALA A 70 -1.78 14.91 -3.53
CA ALA A 70 -2.83 14.12 -2.91
C ALA A 70 -3.15 14.66 -1.51
N LEU A 71 -4.41 15.04 -1.28
CA LEU A 71 -4.88 15.43 0.04
C LEU A 71 -4.62 14.31 1.05
N PRO A 72 -4.13 14.63 2.27
CA PRO A 72 -3.91 13.65 3.32
C PRO A 72 -5.21 12.90 3.63
N GLU A 73 -5.15 11.57 3.64
CA GLU A 73 -6.28 10.72 3.94
C GLU A 73 -6.27 10.32 5.42
N PRO A 74 -7.35 10.59 6.18
CA PRO A 74 -7.39 10.23 7.59
C PRO A 74 -7.45 8.72 7.78
N VAL A 75 -6.67 8.21 8.74
CA VAL A 75 -6.64 6.80 9.17
C VAL A 75 -7.27 6.72 10.56
N ALA A 76 -8.46 6.12 10.62
CA ALA A 76 -9.29 6.10 11.82
C ALA A 76 -8.99 4.87 12.71
N VAL A 77 -9.55 4.90 13.92
CA VAL A 77 -9.58 3.74 14.84
C VAL A 77 -10.21 2.51 14.17
N GLY A 78 -9.59 1.36 14.33
CA GLY A 78 -9.98 0.10 13.67
C GLY A 78 -9.37 -0.10 12.29
N SER A 79 -8.60 0.86 11.76
CA SER A 79 -7.86 0.67 10.51
C SER A 79 -6.69 -0.30 10.72
N LEU A 80 -6.45 -1.15 9.71
CA LEU A 80 -5.28 -2.02 9.60
C LEU A 80 -4.31 -1.42 8.59
N ILE A 81 -3.10 -1.11 9.03
CA ILE A 81 -2.01 -0.54 8.24
C ILE A 81 -1.01 -1.65 7.96
N GLY A 82 -0.52 -1.77 6.73
CA GLY A 82 0.51 -2.75 6.36
C GLY A 82 0.03 -4.21 6.44
N GLU A 83 -1.21 -4.47 6.07
CA GLU A 83 -1.85 -5.80 6.12
C GLU A 83 -0.98 -6.90 5.50
N MET A 84 -0.37 -6.62 4.34
CA MET A 84 0.46 -7.61 3.64
C MET A 84 1.79 -7.83 4.36
N ALA A 85 2.33 -6.84 5.04
CA ALA A 85 3.63 -6.91 5.69
C ALA A 85 3.71 -7.92 6.86
N MET A 86 2.58 -8.27 7.47
CA MET A 86 2.52 -9.32 8.49
C MET A 86 2.41 -10.74 7.90
N LEU A 87 2.25 -10.87 6.57
CA LEU A 87 1.99 -12.15 5.91
C LEU A 87 3.05 -12.51 4.87
N VAL A 88 3.59 -11.52 4.16
CA VAL A 88 4.62 -11.71 3.13
C VAL A 88 5.67 -10.61 3.22
N GLU A 89 6.83 -10.87 2.64
CA GLU A 89 7.84 -9.82 2.44
C GLU A 89 7.34 -8.84 1.40
N THR A 90 7.26 -7.58 1.79
CA THR A 90 6.75 -6.48 0.96
C THR A 90 7.23 -5.14 1.52
N GLU A 91 7.09 -4.09 0.76
CA GLU A 91 7.31 -2.72 1.18
C GLU A 91 5.97 -2.05 1.54
N TYR A 92 6.01 -1.01 2.36
CA TYR A 92 4.83 -0.22 2.63
C TYR A 92 4.51 0.68 1.44
N SER A 93 3.25 0.71 1.01
CA SER A 93 2.77 1.45 -0.16
C SER A 93 2.44 2.93 0.12
N SER A 94 2.61 3.39 1.36
CA SER A 94 2.31 4.76 1.77
C SER A 94 2.99 5.10 3.08
N THR A 95 3.26 6.38 3.29
CA THR A 95 3.69 6.91 4.58
C THR A 95 2.49 7.23 5.44
N ILE A 96 2.50 6.82 6.71
CA ILE A 96 1.44 7.11 7.68
C ILE A 96 2.08 7.73 8.92
N ILE A 97 1.57 8.91 9.30
CA ILE A 97 2.07 9.71 10.41
C ILE A 97 0.97 9.87 11.46
N ALA A 98 1.32 9.76 12.73
CA ALA A 98 0.40 10.00 13.83
C ALA A 98 0.03 11.50 13.89
N ASP A 99 -1.26 11.81 13.77
CA ASP A 99 -1.78 13.18 13.89
C ASP A 99 -2.02 13.55 15.35
N THR A 100 -2.51 12.60 16.14
CA THR A 100 -2.63 12.71 17.60
C THR A 100 -1.78 11.63 18.26
N THR A 101 -1.82 11.51 19.59
CA THR A 101 -1.24 10.33 20.27
C THR A 101 -1.99 9.07 19.82
N VAL A 102 -1.34 8.21 19.04
CA VAL A 102 -1.89 6.96 18.51
C VAL A 102 -1.46 5.80 19.40
N ARG A 103 -2.42 5.01 19.85
CA ARG A 103 -2.16 3.68 20.41
C ARG A 103 -2.48 2.63 19.36
N ALA A 104 -1.55 1.73 19.09
CA ALA A 104 -1.69 0.68 18.10
C ALA A 104 -1.30 -0.69 18.65
N LEU A 105 -1.85 -1.73 18.02
CA LEU A 105 -1.37 -3.11 18.12
C LEU A 105 -0.49 -3.39 16.92
N LYS A 106 0.77 -3.72 17.16
CA LYS A 106 1.72 -4.17 16.14
C LYS A 106 1.67 -5.68 16.07
N ILE A 107 1.35 -6.22 14.90
CA ILE A 107 1.29 -7.65 14.61
C ILE A 107 2.46 -7.95 13.69
N THR A 108 3.51 -8.55 14.22
CA THR A 108 4.72 -8.89 13.45
C THR A 108 4.50 -10.13 12.60
N ARG A 109 5.22 -10.24 11.49
CA ARG A 109 5.17 -11.41 10.59
C ARG A 109 5.56 -12.69 11.32
N PRO A 110 6.64 -12.75 12.13
CA PRO A 110 6.97 -13.96 12.88
C PRO A 110 5.86 -14.39 13.84
N ALA A 111 5.24 -13.46 14.57
CA ALA A 111 4.15 -13.77 15.50
C ALA A 111 2.91 -14.32 14.77
N MET A 112 2.60 -13.78 13.58
CA MET A 112 1.51 -14.29 12.76
C MET A 112 1.81 -15.69 12.21
N TYR A 113 3.01 -15.94 11.72
CA TYR A 113 3.42 -17.27 11.23
C TYR A 113 3.40 -18.32 12.34
N GLU A 114 3.88 -17.97 13.53
CA GLU A 114 3.81 -18.88 14.69
C GLU A 114 2.36 -19.27 15.01
N GLN A 115 1.45 -18.32 14.95
CA GLN A 115 0.03 -18.58 15.20
C GLN A 115 -0.62 -19.41 14.09
N MET A 116 -0.29 -19.13 12.81
CA MET A 116 -0.76 -19.93 11.67
C MET A 116 -0.24 -21.38 11.74
N ALA A 117 0.98 -21.59 12.22
CA ALA A 117 1.53 -22.92 12.42
C ALA A 117 0.83 -23.73 13.53
N GLN A 118 0.26 -23.03 14.53
CA GLN A 118 -0.50 -23.64 15.63
C GLN A 118 -2.00 -23.81 15.32
N ASP A 119 -2.54 -23.06 14.35
CA ASP A 119 -3.96 -23.09 13.95
C ASP A 119 -4.10 -23.12 12.43
N ALA A 120 -4.24 -24.32 11.86
CA ALA A 120 -4.41 -24.52 10.43
C ALA A 120 -5.66 -23.82 9.87
N ALA A 121 -6.75 -23.74 10.65
CA ALA A 121 -7.95 -23.05 10.20
C ALA A 121 -7.75 -21.52 10.09
N LEU A 122 -6.92 -20.94 10.95
CA LEU A 122 -6.49 -19.56 10.80
C LEU A 122 -5.67 -19.36 9.52
N ALA A 123 -4.71 -20.25 9.26
CA ALA A 123 -3.88 -20.19 8.06
C ALA A 123 -4.73 -20.28 6.77
N GLU A 124 -5.64 -21.25 6.69
CA GLU A 124 -6.57 -21.41 5.56
C GLU A 124 -7.45 -20.18 5.36
N HIS A 125 -7.99 -19.61 6.44
CA HIS A 125 -8.80 -18.39 6.39
C HIS A 125 -8.02 -17.20 5.80
N LEU A 126 -6.82 -16.94 6.30
CA LEU A 126 -5.99 -15.83 5.83
C LEU A 126 -5.58 -16.00 4.37
N VAL A 127 -5.16 -17.21 3.97
CA VAL A 127 -4.83 -17.54 2.58
C VAL A 127 -6.02 -17.34 1.66
N ALA A 128 -7.22 -17.80 2.05
CA ALA A 128 -8.44 -17.62 1.28
C ALA A 128 -8.81 -16.13 1.11
N LYS A 129 -8.71 -15.33 2.17
CA LYS A 129 -8.98 -13.88 2.13
C LYS A 129 -8.03 -13.13 1.20
N ILE A 130 -6.72 -13.41 1.30
CA ILE A 130 -5.69 -12.79 0.44
C ILE A 130 -5.90 -13.21 -1.02
N SER A 131 -6.10 -14.50 -1.28
CA SER A 131 -6.34 -15.01 -2.63
C SER A 131 -7.58 -14.38 -3.27
N SER A 132 -8.65 -14.20 -2.50
CA SER A 132 -9.86 -13.51 -2.95
C SER A 132 -9.58 -12.05 -3.31
N ARG A 133 -8.82 -11.33 -2.47
CA ARG A 133 -8.47 -9.94 -2.71
C ARG A 133 -7.58 -9.77 -3.96
N LEU A 134 -6.59 -10.64 -4.14
CA LEU A 134 -5.74 -10.64 -5.33
C LEU A 134 -6.55 -10.90 -6.61
N LYS A 135 -7.48 -11.85 -6.58
CA LYS A 135 -8.39 -12.12 -7.71
C LYS A 135 -9.26 -10.91 -8.04
N SER A 136 -9.79 -10.21 -7.03
CA SER A 136 -10.59 -9.00 -7.21
C SER A 136 -9.77 -7.89 -7.87
N LEU A 137 -8.55 -7.65 -7.38
CA LEU A 137 -7.64 -6.65 -7.96
C LEU A 137 -7.25 -6.98 -9.39
N ALA A 138 -6.93 -8.25 -9.68
CA ALA A 138 -6.62 -8.70 -11.05
C ALA A 138 -7.80 -8.51 -12.01
N THR A 139 -9.04 -8.73 -11.54
CA THR A 139 -10.26 -8.51 -12.32
C THR A 139 -10.49 -7.02 -12.58
N GLU A 140 -10.25 -6.18 -11.58
CA GLU A 140 -10.36 -4.72 -11.70
C GLU A 140 -9.36 -4.15 -12.72
N LEU A 141 -8.09 -4.59 -12.66
CA LEU A 141 -7.05 -4.20 -13.61
C LEU A 141 -7.43 -4.58 -15.04
N ARG A 142 -7.91 -5.81 -15.28
CA ARG A 142 -8.37 -6.22 -16.62
C ARG A 142 -9.54 -5.38 -17.12
N ARG A 143 -10.43 -4.95 -16.24
CA ARG A 143 -11.56 -4.08 -16.62
C ARG A 143 -11.08 -2.69 -17.06
N ILE A 144 -10.05 -2.16 -16.38
CA ILE A 144 -9.45 -0.87 -16.75
C ILE A 144 -8.73 -0.98 -18.10
N ASP A 145 -7.91 -2.02 -18.30
CA ASP A 145 -7.22 -2.27 -19.56
C ASP A 145 -8.20 -2.43 -20.73
N GLY A 146 -9.29 -3.19 -20.54
CA GLY A 146 -10.36 -3.34 -21.53
C GLY A 146 -11.09 -2.02 -21.85
N GLY A 147 -11.24 -1.14 -20.86
CA GLY A 147 -11.80 0.19 -21.03
C GLY A 147 -10.90 1.13 -21.83
N LEU A 148 -9.59 1.08 -21.60
CA LEU A 148 -8.60 1.87 -22.33
C LEU A 148 -8.45 1.39 -23.77
N ALA A 149 -8.45 0.08 -24.03
CA ALA A 149 -8.40 -0.49 -25.38
C ALA A 149 -9.65 -0.14 -26.21
N GLY A 150 -10.83 -0.05 -25.57
CA GLY A 150 -12.07 0.37 -26.23
C GLY A 150 -12.13 1.87 -26.57
N SER A 151 -11.42 2.71 -25.79
CA SER A 151 -11.35 4.17 -26.02
C SER A 151 -10.41 4.55 -27.17
N SER A 152 -9.42 3.72 -27.48
CA SER A 152 -8.47 3.98 -28.59
C SER A 152 -9.00 3.53 -29.96
N ALA A 153 -10.09 2.77 -30.04
CA ALA A 153 -10.70 2.32 -31.29
C ALA A 153 -11.70 3.31 -31.91
N GLY A 154 -11.97 4.44 -31.25
CA GLY A 154 -12.94 5.44 -31.67
C GLY A 154 -12.36 6.65 -32.41
N GLU A 155 -11.04 6.77 -32.57
CA GLU A 155 -10.40 7.98 -33.12
C GLU A 155 -9.49 7.70 -34.31
N THR A 156 -10.01 6.93 -35.29
CA THR A 156 -9.40 6.83 -36.62
C THR A 156 -10.43 7.11 -37.69
N ALA A 157 -10.81 8.39 -37.83
CA ALA A 157 -11.37 8.88 -39.09
C ALA A 157 -11.02 10.38 -39.24
N SER A 158 -10.22 10.66 -40.26
CA SER A 158 -9.94 11.97 -40.87
C SER A 158 -8.75 12.76 -40.32
N GLY A 159 -7.65 12.67 -41.02
CA GLY A 159 -6.55 13.60 -40.93
C GLY A 159 -5.24 12.97 -41.39
N GLU A 160 -5.05 12.85 -42.74
CA GLU A 160 -3.73 12.65 -43.32
C GLU A 160 -2.78 13.76 -42.83
N ASN A 161 -1.96 13.44 -41.89
CA ASN A 161 -0.79 14.26 -41.57
C ASN A 161 0.46 13.39 -41.81
N VAL A 162 0.91 13.45 -43.09
CA VAL A 162 2.17 12.85 -43.54
C VAL A 162 3.30 13.51 -42.73
N TRP A 163 3.79 12.81 -41.73
CA TRP A 163 5.00 13.21 -41.03
C TRP A 163 6.20 13.04 -41.98
N GLN A 164 6.74 14.15 -42.48
CA GLN A 164 8.00 14.17 -43.23
C GLN A 164 9.14 14.46 -42.25
N PRO A 165 10.14 13.57 -42.12
CA PRO A 165 11.33 13.87 -41.34
C PRO A 165 12.14 14.98 -42.02
N ARG A 166 12.33 16.11 -41.32
CA ARG A 166 13.29 17.14 -41.72
C ARG A 166 14.69 16.53 -41.58
N ILE A 167 15.31 16.26 -42.71
CA ILE A 167 16.71 15.91 -42.82
C ILE A 167 17.50 17.18 -42.40
N ALA A 168 18.22 17.10 -41.30
CA ALA A 168 19.11 18.16 -40.85
C ALA A 168 20.24 18.36 -41.89
N ALA A 169 20.43 19.60 -42.30
CA ALA A 169 21.53 19.97 -43.18
C ALA A 169 22.90 19.76 -42.50
N PRO A 170 23.94 19.36 -43.22
CA PRO A 170 25.26 19.12 -42.66
C PRO A 170 25.90 20.43 -42.15
N PRO A 171 26.77 20.37 -41.14
CA PRO A 171 27.41 21.57 -40.58
C PRO A 171 28.35 22.20 -41.58
N VAL A 172 28.21 23.52 -41.73
CA VAL A 172 29.09 24.36 -42.55
C VAL A 172 30.43 24.47 -41.85
N THR A 173 31.48 23.95 -42.50
CA THR A 173 32.86 24.06 -42.08
C THR A 173 33.34 25.53 -42.27
N ARG A 174 33.65 26.23 -41.19
CA ARG A 174 34.34 27.54 -41.24
C ARG A 174 35.80 27.32 -41.54
N PRO A 175 36.39 28.09 -42.49
CA PRO A 175 37.84 28.04 -42.71
C PRO A 175 38.59 28.70 -41.56
N ALA A 176 39.73 28.13 -41.22
CA ALA A 176 40.67 28.64 -40.23
C ALA A 176 41.25 29.97 -40.69
N LEU A 177 41.20 30.98 -39.82
CA LEU A 177 41.95 32.23 -39.97
C LEU A 177 43.39 31.96 -39.55
N GLU A 178 44.30 31.99 -40.52
CA GLU A 178 45.73 32.16 -40.28
C GLU A 178 46.00 33.51 -39.65
N THR A 179 46.58 33.50 -38.47
CA THR A 179 47.25 34.68 -37.88
C THR A 179 48.74 34.58 -38.20
N ARG A 180 49.20 35.48 -39.11
CA ARG A 180 50.60 35.87 -39.22
C ARG A 180 50.91 36.94 -38.17
N HIS A 181 52.10 36.80 -37.65
CA HIS A 181 52.98 37.65 -36.88
C HIS A 181 53.05 37.39 -35.40
#